data_de8c2706d097423b9fd8c1e06c162791
#
_entry.id   de8c2706d097423b9fd8c1e06c162791
#
_cell.length_a   1.000
_cell.length_b   1.000
_cell.length_c   1.000
_cell.angle_alpha   90.00
_cell.angle_beta   90.00
_cell.angle_gamma   90.00
#
_symmetry.space_group_name_H-M   'P 1'
#
loop_
_entity.id
_entity.type
_entity.pdbx_description
1 polymer ?
#
loop_
_entity_poly.entity_id
_entity_poly.type
_entity_poly.pdbx_seq_one_letter_code
_entity_poly.pdbx_strand_id
1 'polypeptide(L)'
;VYLKSFITSYHLNELGFDINTIPVLDIPNSKTIQMIKKRTFGSDLDISIKLNEIFVKTSISLGITPVMKHIPGHGLTSKDSHLSLPTVSSSLKTLNDQLKLFYHFRHLPYAMTAHIRYDKWDIENMATYSKKIIHNIIRQQIKFKGLIMSDDMTMKANQYDINESIIKCNHAGIDVFLDCSSDWKRYFEVIKSFQVTSRYKNLLKINKTKRKADLKSINIIQYHDLYNE
;
A
#
# COMPACT_ATOMS: atom_id res chain seq x y z
N VAL A 1 1.59 -19.71 -1.66
CA VAL A 1 1.20 -18.43 -1.05
C VAL A 1 1.11 -18.57 0.46
N TYR A 2 0.39 -19.57 0.99
CA TYR A 2 0.23 -19.77 2.43
C TYR A 2 1.57 -19.84 3.17
N LEU A 3 2.46 -20.77 2.79
CA LEU A 3 3.77 -20.94 3.46
C LEU A 3 4.61 -19.66 3.45
N LYS A 4 4.69 -18.98 2.30
CA LYS A 4 5.42 -17.71 2.20
C LYS A 4 4.85 -16.64 3.12
N SER A 5 3.53 -16.49 3.13
CA SER A 5 2.85 -15.53 4.01
C SER A 5 3.06 -15.87 5.49
N PHE A 6 2.97 -17.16 5.82
CA PHE A 6 3.17 -17.66 7.18
C PHE A 6 4.58 -17.37 7.68
N ILE A 7 5.61 -17.82 6.97
CA ILE A 7 7.02 -17.64 7.33
C ILE A 7 7.36 -16.15 7.47
N THR A 8 6.94 -15.34 6.47
CA THR A 8 7.21 -13.90 6.51
C THR A 8 6.54 -13.23 7.72
N SER A 9 5.27 -13.53 7.98
CA SER A 9 4.54 -12.89 9.08
C SER A 9 5.01 -13.38 10.44
N TYR A 10 5.40 -14.65 10.56
CA TYR A 10 6.01 -15.20 11.77
C TYR A 10 7.27 -14.42 12.15
N HIS A 11 8.23 -14.31 11.24
CA HIS A 11 9.48 -13.59 11.53
C HIS A 11 9.28 -12.10 11.80
N LEU A 12 8.34 -11.44 11.08
CA LEU A 12 8.02 -10.04 11.36
C LEU A 12 7.44 -9.86 12.77
N ASN A 13 6.57 -10.77 13.22
CA ASN A 13 6.04 -10.73 14.58
C ASN A 13 7.13 -10.97 15.62
N GLU A 14 8.01 -11.98 15.44
CA GLU A 14 9.16 -12.26 16.31
C GLU A 14 10.08 -11.04 16.46
N LEU A 15 10.28 -10.29 15.35
CA LEU A 15 11.08 -9.06 15.35
C LEU A 15 10.33 -7.85 15.93
N GLY A 16 9.06 -8.00 16.31
CA GLY A 16 8.24 -6.95 16.91
C GLY A 16 7.58 -5.98 15.91
N PHE A 17 7.51 -6.33 14.62
CA PHE A 17 6.76 -5.53 13.64
C PHE A 17 5.26 -5.82 13.75
N ASP A 18 4.45 -4.75 13.64
CA ASP A 18 2.99 -4.84 13.67
C ASP A 18 2.35 -4.71 12.27
N ILE A 19 3.09 -4.15 11.31
CA ILE A 19 2.58 -3.80 9.96
C ILE A 19 3.54 -4.30 8.89
N ASN A 20 2.98 -4.86 7.80
CA ASN A 20 3.73 -5.20 6.59
C ASN A 20 3.10 -4.56 5.35
N THR A 21 3.91 -3.90 4.51
CA THR A 21 3.44 -3.21 3.31
C THR A 21 3.19 -4.16 2.12
N ILE A 22 2.39 -5.17 2.36
CA ILE A 22 1.85 -6.16 1.40
C ILE A 22 0.38 -6.42 1.77
N PRO A 23 -0.47 -6.87 0.85
CA PRO A 23 -0.21 -7.39 -0.49
C PRO A 23 -0.10 -6.30 -1.58
N VAL A 24 0.50 -6.69 -2.73
CA VAL A 24 0.49 -5.87 -3.95
C VAL A 24 -0.74 -6.25 -4.78
N LEU A 25 -1.73 -5.35 -4.78
CA LEU A 25 -3.04 -5.55 -5.43
C LEU A 25 -3.11 -4.94 -6.84
N ASP A 26 -1.98 -4.65 -7.44
CA ASP A 26 -1.90 -4.13 -8.80
C ASP A 26 -2.25 -5.23 -9.80
N ILE A 27 -3.11 -4.94 -10.78
CA ILE A 27 -3.49 -5.89 -11.84
C ILE A 27 -2.60 -5.60 -13.05
N PRO A 28 -1.61 -6.48 -13.35
CA PRO A 28 -0.67 -6.25 -14.45
C PRO A 28 -1.31 -6.52 -15.81
N ASN A 29 -0.76 -5.88 -16.85
CA ASN A 29 -1.01 -6.19 -18.25
C ASN A 29 0.30 -6.50 -19.00
N SER A 30 0.26 -6.65 -20.32
CA SER A 30 1.45 -6.94 -21.14
C SER A 30 2.54 -5.88 -21.02
N LYS A 31 2.17 -4.61 -20.84
CA LYS A 31 3.08 -3.44 -20.77
C LYS A 31 3.59 -3.14 -19.35
N THR A 32 3.05 -3.76 -18.32
CA THR A 32 3.47 -3.53 -16.93
C THR A 32 4.94 -3.87 -16.74
N ILE A 33 5.67 -3.03 -16.01
CA ILE A 33 7.07 -3.28 -15.69
C ILE A 33 7.26 -4.56 -14.89
N GLN A 34 8.39 -5.25 -15.11
CA GLN A 34 8.69 -6.54 -14.49
C GLN A 34 8.74 -6.48 -12.96
N MET A 35 9.18 -5.35 -12.40
CA MET A 35 9.23 -5.15 -10.95
C MET A 35 7.83 -5.28 -10.32
N ILE A 36 6.78 -4.77 -10.96
CA ILE A 36 5.40 -4.91 -10.48
C ILE A 36 4.86 -6.32 -10.80
N LYS A 37 5.07 -6.83 -12.03
CA LYS A 37 4.61 -8.17 -12.42
C LYS A 37 5.06 -9.26 -11.45
N LYS A 38 6.34 -9.26 -11.06
CA LYS A 38 6.92 -10.26 -10.14
C LYS A 38 6.38 -10.19 -8.70
N ARG A 39 5.69 -9.11 -8.34
CA ARG A 39 5.16 -8.88 -6.99
C ARG A 39 3.65 -9.11 -6.88
N THR A 40 2.97 -9.34 -8.01
CA THR A 40 1.52 -9.56 -8.10
C THR A 40 1.19 -11.04 -8.31
N PHE A 41 -0.06 -11.41 -8.09
CA PHE A 41 -0.57 -12.76 -8.38
C PHE A 41 -1.17 -12.87 -9.79
N GLY A 42 -0.78 -11.97 -10.72
CA GLY A 42 -1.18 -12.02 -12.11
C GLY A 42 -2.37 -11.14 -12.46
N SER A 43 -2.85 -11.29 -13.70
CA SER A 43 -3.91 -10.43 -14.28
C SER A 43 -5.32 -10.99 -14.13
N ASP A 44 -5.45 -12.27 -13.76
CA ASP A 44 -6.75 -12.88 -13.48
C ASP A 44 -7.28 -12.38 -12.14
N LEU A 45 -8.46 -11.75 -12.15
CA LEU A 45 -9.04 -11.13 -10.98
C LEU A 45 -9.41 -12.14 -9.89
N ASP A 46 -10.03 -13.27 -10.26
CA ASP A 46 -10.52 -14.26 -9.31
C ASP A 46 -9.36 -15.03 -8.64
N ILE A 47 -8.33 -15.36 -9.43
CA ILE A 47 -7.10 -15.95 -8.89
C ILE A 47 -6.41 -14.94 -7.97
N SER A 48 -6.27 -13.70 -8.38
CA SER A 48 -5.65 -12.65 -7.56
C SER A 48 -6.41 -12.42 -6.27
N ILE A 49 -7.75 -12.42 -6.27
CA ILE A 49 -8.56 -12.33 -5.06
C ILE A 49 -8.25 -13.49 -4.11
N LYS A 50 -8.37 -14.73 -4.59
CA LYS A 50 -8.16 -15.94 -3.76
C LYS A 50 -6.76 -15.98 -3.13
N LEU A 51 -5.72 -15.71 -3.92
CA LEU A 51 -4.34 -15.77 -3.42
C LEU A 51 -4.02 -14.62 -2.44
N ASN A 52 -4.51 -13.42 -2.71
CA ASN A 52 -4.36 -12.30 -1.77
C ASN A 52 -5.18 -12.50 -0.48
N GLU A 53 -6.35 -13.14 -0.53
CA GLU A 53 -7.11 -13.49 0.68
C GLU A 53 -6.34 -14.45 1.57
N ILE A 54 -5.72 -15.50 1.00
CA ILE A 54 -4.88 -16.44 1.77
C ILE A 54 -3.74 -15.65 2.43
N PHE A 55 -3.07 -14.77 1.68
CA PHE A 55 -1.99 -13.96 2.20
C PHE A 55 -2.43 -13.06 3.36
N VAL A 56 -3.50 -12.31 3.17
CA VAL A 56 -4.07 -11.38 4.17
C VAL A 56 -4.52 -12.11 5.43
N LYS A 57 -5.31 -13.19 5.28
CA LYS A 57 -5.82 -13.98 6.42
C LYS A 57 -4.67 -14.55 7.25
N THR A 58 -3.66 -15.12 6.58
CA THR A 58 -2.47 -15.67 7.25
C THR A 58 -1.68 -14.59 8.01
N SER A 59 -1.45 -13.44 7.38
CA SER A 59 -0.74 -12.33 8.03
C SER A 59 -1.47 -11.85 9.29
N ILE A 60 -2.78 -11.67 9.20
CA ILE A 60 -3.61 -11.21 10.33
C ILE A 60 -3.62 -12.25 11.46
N SER A 61 -3.71 -13.55 11.15
CA SER A 61 -3.69 -14.62 12.17
C SER A 61 -2.39 -14.67 12.96
N LEU A 62 -1.28 -14.22 12.36
CA LEU A 62 0.03 -14.09 12.99
C LEU A 62 0.30 -12.67 13.56
N GLY A 63 -0.73 -11.85 13.73
CA GLY A 63 -0.62 -10.53 14.37
C GLY A 63 -0.07 -9.43 13.48
N ILE A 64 0.18 -9.69 12.20
CA ILE A 64 0.72 -8.70 11.25
C ILE A 64 -0.42 -8.04 10.46
N THR A 65 -0.49 -6.73 10.52
CA THR A 65 -1.48 -5.93 9.79
C THR A 65 -1.01 -5.67 8.36
N PRO A 66 -1.75 -6.10 7.32
CA PRO A 66 -1.39 -5.85 5.93
C PRO A 66 -1.72 -4.42 5.49
N VAL A 67 -0.90 -3.89 4.57
CA VAL A 67 -1.14 -2.64 3.84
C VAL A 67 -1.33 -2.97 2.36
N MET A 68 -2.52 -2.76 1.82
CA MET A 68 -2.75 -2.96 0.39
C MET A 68 -2.09 -1.85 -0.44
N LYS A 69 -1.47 -2.23 -1.58
CA LYS A 69 -0.77 -1.29 -2.45
C LYS A 69 -0.79 -1.70 -3.92
N HIS A 70 -0.55 -0.76 -4.83
CA HIS A 70 -0.40 0.69 -4.68
C HIS A 70 -1.67 1.37 -5.20
N ILE A 71 -2.54 1.81 -4.30
CA ILE A 71 -3.86 2.36 -4.66
C ILE A 71 -3.70 3.71 -5.41
N PRO A 72 -4.43 3.94 -6.50
CA PRO A 72 -5.55 3.18 -7.10
C PRO A 72 -5.14 2.14 -8.17
N GLY A 73 -3.87 1.78 -8.31
CA GLY A 73 -3.39 0.70 -9.17
C GLY A 73 -2.15 1.03 -9.98
N HIS A 74 -1.03 0.36 -9.73
CA HIS A 74 0.25 0.53 -10.44
C HIS A 74 0.37 -0.35 -11.69
N GLY A 75 -0.61 -1.24 -11.93
CA GLY A 75 -0.53 -2.28 -12.95
C GLY A 75 -0.54 -1.79 -14.40
N LEU A 76 -0.82 -0.52 -14.66
CA LEU A 76 -0.87 0.03 -16.01
C LEU A 76 0.39 0.78 -16.44
N THR A 77 1.42 0.85 -15.58
CA THR A 77 2.63 1.60 -15.89
C THR A 77 3.67 0.75 -16.59
N SER A 78 4.34 1.35 -17.58
CA SER A 78 5.55 0.84 -18.22
C SER A 78 6.84 1.50 -17.69
N LYS A 79 6.72 2.44 -16.76
CA LYS A 79 7.83 3.20 -16.16
C LYS A 79 7.92 2.95 -14.66
N ASP A 80 9.13 2.98 -14.14
CA ASP A 80 9.43 2.79 -12.72
C ASP A 80 9.32 4.11 -11.96
N SER A 81 8.44 4.16 -10.95
CA SER A 81 8.26 5.32 -10.08
C SER A 81 9.48 5.62 -9.18
N HIS A 82 10.39 4.66 -9.01
CA HIS A 82 11.68 4.93 -8.37
C HIS A 82 12.62 5.81 -9.22
N LEU A 83 12.41 5.85 -10.55
CA LEU A 83 13.29 6.57 -11.48
C LEU A 83 12.68 7.88 -11.99
N SER A 84 11.37 7.96 -12.13
CA SER A 84 10.66 9.15 -12.62
C SER A 84 9.16 9.06 -12.30
N LEU A 85 8.43 10.17 -12.43
CA LEU A 85 6.97 10.15 -12.27
C LEU A 85 6.29 9.49 -13.49
N PRO A 86 5.70 8.30 -13.35
CA PRO A 86 4.95 7.67 -14.43
C PRO A 86 3.63 8.39 -14.68
N THR A 87 3.17 8.38 -15.94
CA THR A 87 1.82 8.82 -16.31
C THR A 87 1.06 7.66 -16.96
N VAL A 88 -0.18 7.47 -16.55
CA VAL A 88 -1.11 6.48 -17.12
C VAL A 88 -2.19 7.20 -17.92
N SER A 89 -2.19 6.93 -19.24
CA SER A 89 -3.14 7.48 -20.22
C SER A 89 -4.04 6.35 -20.74
N SER A 90 -4.81 5.75 -19.86
CA SER A 90 -5.73 4.66 -20.20
C SER A 90 -7.18 5.12 -20.21
N SER A 91 -8.08 4.34 -20.84
CA SER A 91 -9.50 4.61 -20.80
C SER A 91 -10.05 4.54 -19.37
N LEU A 92 -11.12 5.26 -19.06
CA LEU A 92 -11.79 5.20 -17.77
C LEU A 92 -12.23 3.76 -17.41
N LYS A 93 -12.67 2.99 -18.42
CA LYS A 93 -13.01 1.57 -18.23
C LYS A 93 -11.80 0.78 -17.70
N THR A 94 -10.65 0.91 -18.37
CA THR A 94 -9.41 0.21 -17.98
C THR A 94 -8.93 0.66 -16.60
N LEU A 95 -9.01 1.95 -16.29
CA LEU A 95 -8.68 2.48 -14.97
C LEU A 95 -9.62 1.91 -13.90
N ASN A 96 -10.93 1.86 -14.17
CA ASN A 96 -11.90 1.31 -13.22
C ASN A 96 -11.73 -0.22 -13.00
N ASP A 97 -11.24 -0.95 -14.00
CA ASP A 97 -10.93 -2.37 -13.82
C ASP A 97 -9.81 -2.58 -12.80
N GLN A 98 -8.83 -1.67 -12.71
CA GLN A 98 -7.80 -1.72 -11.65
C GLN A 98 -8.37 -1.58 -10.23
N LEU A 99 -9.50 -0.89 -10.08
CA LEU A 99 -10.10 -0.64 -8.77
C LEU A 99 -10.78 -1.87 -8.15
N LYS A 100 -11.13 -2.87 -8.97
CA LYS A 100 -11.92 -4.05 -8.52
C LYS A 100 -11.23 -4.81 -7.39
N LEU A 101 -9.92 -5.03 -7.49
CA LEU A 101 -9.17 -5.74 -6.48
C LEU A 101 -9.06 -4.90 -5.18
N PHE A 102 -8.81 -3.60 -5.28
CA PHE A 102 -8.81 -2.70 -4.12
C PHE A 102 -10.20 -2.60 -3.46
N TYR A 103 -11.27 -2.59 -4.27
CA TYR A 103 -12.64 -2.62 -3.74
C TYR A 103 -12.93 -3.87 -2.92
N HIS A 104 -12.45 -5.04 -3.37
CA HIS A 104 -12.58 -6.31 -2.64
C HIS A 104 -11.90 -6.21 -1.26
N PHE A 105 -10.68 -5.68 -1.21
CA PHE A 105 -9.90 -5.54 0.01
C PHE A 105 -10.10 -4.21 0.77
N ARG A 106 -11.13 -3.42 0.45
CA ARG A 106 -11.39 -2.10 1.07
C ARG A 106 -11.63 -2.13 2.59
N HIS A 107 -11.83 -3.32 3.17
CA HIS A 107 -11.98 -3.53 4.61
C HIS A 107 -10.65 -3.52 5.37
N LEU A 108 -9.53 -3.58 4.68
CA LEU A 108 -8.21 -3.51 5.31
C LEU A 108 -7.98 -2.14 5.97
N PRO A 109 -7.20 -2.09 7.06
CA PRO A 109 -7.02 -0.85 7.80
C PRO A 109 -6.09 0.16 7.13
N TYR A 110 -5.21 -0.29 6.23
CA TYR A 110 -4.21 0.56 5.56
C TYR A 110 -4.17 0.35 4.05
N ALA A 111 -3.97 1.45 3.32
CA ALA A 111 -3.66 1.44 1.89
C ALA A 111 -2.51 2.41 1.60
N MET A 112 -1.57 2.00 0.75
CA MET A 112 -0.45 2.83 0.29
C MET A 112 -0.76 3.34 -1.11
N THR A 113 -0.58 4.65 -1.34
CA THR A 113 -0.85 5.28 -2.65
C THR A 113 0.24 4.97 -3.67
N ALA A 114 -0.13 5.03 -4.96
CA ALA A 114 0.83 4.99 -6.05
C ALA A 114 1.41 6.38 -6.35
N HIS A 115 2.72 6.50 -6.55
CA HIS A 115 3.35 7.71 -7.11
C HIS A 115 3.19 7.70 -8.64
N ILE A 116 1.96 7.88 -9.11
CA ILE A 116 1.56 7.83 -10.52
C ILE A 116 0.58 8.96 -10.82
N ARG A 117 0.71 9.58 -11.97
CA ARG A 117 -0.24 10.51 -12.53
C ARG A 117 -1.21 9.76 -13.45
N TYR A 118 -2.51 9.95 -13.24
CA TYR A 118 -3.58 9.37 -14.06
C TYR A 118 -4.29 10.52 -14.79
N ASP A 119 -4.00 10.73 -16.06
CA ASP A 119 -4.46 11.91 -16.82
C ASP A 119 -5.98 12.05 -16.89
N LYS A 120 -6.73 10.95 -16.85
CA LYS A 120 -8.19 10.96 -16.85
C LYS A 120 -8.83 11.30 -15.51
N TRP A 121 -8.08 11.16 -14.39
CA TRP A 121 -8.56 11.50 -13.06
C TRP A 121 -7.98 12.82 -12.54
N ASP A 122 -6.68 13.02 -12.74
CA ASP A 122 -5.98 14.26 -12.40
C ASP A 122 -4.68 14.36 -13.20
N ILE A 123 -4.66 15.27 -14.19
CA ILE A 123 -3.51 15.47 -15.06
C ILE A 123 -2.37 16.26 -14.37
N GLU A 124 -2.69 17.01 -13.31
CA GLU A 124 -1.75 17.88 -12.64
C GLU A 124 -0.96 17.17 -11.54
N ASN A 125 -1.64 16.31 -10.78
CA ASN A 125 -1.07 15.71 -9.59
C ASN A 125 -0.95 14.19 -9.70
N MET A 126 0.13 13.63 -9.14
CA MET A 126 0.18 12.20 -8.87
C MET A 126 -0.85 11.81 -7.81
N ALA A 127 -1.24 10.51 -7.76
CA ALA A 127 -2.33 10.05 -6.89
C ALA A 127 -2.11 10.42 -5.41
N THR A 128 -0.87 10.37 -4.91
CA THR A 128 -0.52 10.75 -3.54
C THR A 128 -0.86 12.21 -3.22
N TYR A 129 -0.78 13.12 -4.20
CA TYR A 129 -1.04 14.55 -4.02
C TYR A 129 -2.42 14.99 -4.54
N SER A 130 -3.16 14.09 -5.16
CA SER A 130 -4.44 14.41 -5.79
C SER A 130 -5.60 14.29 -4.82
N LYS A 131 -6.11 15.42 -4.33
CA LYS A 131 -7.37 15.46 -3.57
C LYS A 131 -8.54 14.85 -4.36
N LYS A 132 -8.55 15.02 -5.71
CA LYS A 132 -9.57 14.42 -6.59
C LYS A 132 -9.52 12.91 -6.52
N ILE A 133 -8.33 12.30 -6.67
CA ILE A 133 -8.15 10.84 -6.63
C ILE A 133 -8.44 10.30 -5.23
N ILE A 134 -7.88 10.94 -4.18
CA ILE A 134 -8.11 10.53 -2.79
C ILE A 134 -9.61 10.54 -2.47
N HIS A 135 -10.31 11.64 -2.77
CA HIS A 135 -11.72 11.77 -2.42
C HIS A 135 -12.63 10.95 -3.34
N ASN A 136 -12.59 11.19 -4.66
CA ASN A 136 -13.59 10.63 -5.56
C ASN A 136 -13.32 9.15 -5.88
N ILE A 137 -12.04 8.76 -6.06
CA ILE A 137 -11.72 7.39 -6.44
C ILE A 137 -11.54 6.52 -5.20
N ILE A 138 -10.64 6.90 -4.27
CA ILE A 138 -10.31 6.03 -3.14
C ILE A 138 -11.44 6.03 -2.09
N ARG A 139 -11.93 7.21 -1.69
CA ARG A 139 -12.95 7.28 -0.63
C ARG A 139 -14.37 6.99 -1.12
N GLN A 140 -14.76 7.49 -2.31
CA GLN A 140 -16.14 7.31 -2.80
C GLN A 140 -16.32 6.06 -3.65
N GLN A 141 -15.47 5.83 -4.67
CA GLN A 141 -15.65 4.73 -5.62
C GLN A 141 -15.17 3.40 -5.02
N ILE A 142 -13.93 3.32 -4.47
CA ILE A 142 -13.43 2.13 -3.77
C ILE A 142 -14.11 1.97 -2.40
N LYS A 143 -14.66 3.05 -1.81
CA LYS A 143 -15.26 3.09 -0.47
C LYS A 143 -14.28 2.71 0.64
N PHE A 144 -13.00 3.03 0.45
CA PHE A 144 -11.98 2.75 1.45
C PHE A 144 -12.09 3.68 2.65
N LYS A 145 -12.18 3.10 3.85
CA LYS A 145 -12.37 3.85 5.12
C LYS A 145 -11.12 3.85 6.01
N GLY A 146 -10.12 3.01 5.71
CA GLY A 146 -8.88 2.91 6.47
C GLY A 146 -7.95 4.10 6.28
N LEU A 147 -6.74 4.01 6.83
CA LEU A 147 -5.70 5.02 6.68
C LEU A 147 -5.05 4.93 5.31
N ILE A 148 -4.88 6.08 4.66
CA ILE A 148 -4.14 6.22 3.41
C ILE A 148 -2.72 6.69 3.76
N MET A 149 -1.75 5.86 3.40
CA MET A 149 -0.32 6.13 3.54
C MET A 149 0.24 6.55 2.18
N SER A 150 1.20 7.49 2.16
CA SER A 150 1.97 7.73 0.95
C SER A 150 2.86 6.51 0.63
N ASP A 151 3.29 6.34 -0.62
CA ASP A 151 4.51 5.58 -0.89
C ASP A 151 5.73 6.37 -0.39
N ASP A 152 6.92 5.81 -0.49
CA ASP A 152 8.15 6.44 0.01
C ASP A 152 8.41 7.80 -0.68
N MET A 153 8.40 8.86 0.12
CA MET A 153 8.56 10.23 -0.36
C MET A 153 10.00 10.57 -0.76
N THR A 154 10.93 9.62 -0.64
CA THR A 154 12.30 9.73 -1.19
C THR A 154 12.42 9.26 -2.65
N MET A 155 11.37 8.62 -3.20
CA MET A 155 11.36 8.15 -4.59
C MET A 155 11.44 9.32 -5.58
N LYS A 156 12.14 9.14 -6.71
CA LYS A 156 12.31 10.17 -7.74
C LYS A 156 11.03 10.59 -8.46
N ALA A 157 9.94 9.84 -8.32
CA ALA A 157 8.62 10.27 -8.74
C ALA A 157 8.13 11.50 -7.97
N ASN A 158 8.58 11.67 -6.73
CA ASN A 158 8.39 12.89 -5.96
C ASN A 158 9.39 13.95 -6.42
N GLN A 159 8.88 15.03 -7.03
CA GLN A 159 9.67 16.12 -7.61
C GLN A 159 9.76 17.34 -6.69
N TYR A 160 9.21 17.26 -5.50
CA TYR A 160 9.13 18.36 -4.53
C TYR A 160 10.07 18.16 -3.34
N ASP A 161 10.47 19.24 -2.72
CA ASP A 161 11.16 19.18 -1.44
C ASP A 161 10.24 18.63 -0.32
N ILE A 162 10.81 18.44 0.86
CA ILE A 162 10.09 17.81 1.98
C ILE A 162 8.92 18.67 2.46
N ASN A 163 9.09 20.01 2.53
CA ASN A 163 8.06 20.91 3.04
C ASN A 163 6.88 21.00 2.07
N GLU A 164 7.15 21.15 0.79
CA GLU A 164 6.12 21.17 -0.24
C GLU A 164 5.39 19.81 -0.30
N SER A 165 6.13 18.71 -0.19
CA SER A 165 5.55 17.34 -0.13
C SER A 165 4.60 17.19 1.07
N ILE A 166 4.96 17.69 2.25
CA ILE A 166 4.11 17.67 3.44
C ILE A 166 2.82 18.48 3.20
N ILE A 167 2.94 19.70 2.67
CA ILE A 167 1.78 20.56 2.38
C ILE A 167 0.83 19.86 1.40
N LYS A 168 1.36 19.28 0.30
CA LYS A 168 0.56 18.58 -0.70
C LYS A 168 -0.12 17.32 -0.13
N CYS A 169 0.57 16.53 0.69
CA CYS A 169 0.00 15.37 1.36
C CYS A 169 -1.13 15.76 2.34
N ASN A 170 -0.91 16.79 3.15
CA ASN A 170 -1.94 17.32 4.05
C ASN A 170 -3.20 17.79 3.28
N HIS A 171 -2.99 18.55 2.19
CA HIS A 171 -4.09 19.03 1.36
C HIS A 171 -4.84 17.90 0.64
N ALA A 172 -4.14 16.87 0.19
CA ALA A 172 -4.73 15.72 -0.48
C ALA A 172 -5.53 14.82 0.47
N GLY A 173 -5.21 14.83 1.78
CA GLY A 173 -5.87 14.00 2.79
C GLY A 173 -5.17 12.66 3.03
N ILE A 174 -3.84 12.62 2.88
CA ILE A 174 -2.98 11.52 3.31
C ILE A 174 -2.99 11.45 4.85
N ASP A 175 -3.15 10.26 5.39
CA ASP A 175 -3.22 10.01 6.83
C ASP A 175 -1.85 9.66 7.43
N VAL A 176 -0.93 9.09 6.63
CA VAL A 176 0.41 8.65 7.06
C VAL A 176 1.43 9.06 5.98
N PHE A 177 2.43 9.83 6.37
CA PHE A 177 3.54 10.23 5.52
C PHE A 177 4.69 9.24 5.69
N LEU A 178 5.11 8.56 4.60
CA LEU A 178 6.20 7.60 4.63
C LEU A 178 7.48 8.24 4.06
N ASP A 179 8.53 8.28 4.86
CA ASP A 179 9.87 8.70 4.43
C ASP A 179 10.86 7.62 4.82
N CYS A 180 11.53 7.01 3.84
CA CYS A 180 12.52 5.96 4.04
C CYS A 180 13.96 6.48 3.96
N SER A 181 14.18 7.78 4.08
CA SER A 181 15.52 8.36 4.18
C SER A 181 16.18 7.99 5.52
N SER A 182 17.51 8.11 5.57
CA SER A 182 18.24 8.05 6.83
C SER A 182 18.47 9.45 7.43
N ASP A 183 17.80 10.48 6.90
CA ASP A 183 17.99 11.87 7.28
C ASP A 183 17.02 12.27 8.41
N TRP A 184 17.56 12.36 9.63
CA TRP A 184 16.81 12.77 10.81
C TRP A 184 16.23 14.19 10.72
N LYS A 185 16.86 15.10 9.94
CA LYS A 185 16.34 16.45 9.72
C LYS A 185 15.02 16.42 8.96
N ARG A 186 14.92 15.54 7.96
CA ARG A 186 13.67 15.31 7.23
C ARG A 186 12.59 14.78 8.17
N TYR A 187 12.92 13.80 9.01
CA TYR A 187 11.96 13.27 10.00
C TYR A 187 11.45 14.35 10.94
N PHE A 188 12.35 15.25 11.38
CA PHE A 188 11.97 16.37 12.25
C PHE A 188 10.99 17.33 11.57
N GLU A 189 11.20 17.67 10.30
CA GLU A 189 10.26 18.50 9.52
C GLU A 189 8.91 17.80 9.36
N VAL A 190 8.89 16.49 9.10
CA VAL A 190 7.64 15.72 9.01
C VAL A 190 6.89 15.73 10.33
N ILE A 191 7.56 15.43 11.46
CA ILE A 191 6.95 15.42 12.80
C ILE A 191 6.36 16.80 13.16
N LYS A 192 7.06 17.87 12.79
CA LYS A 192 6.66 19.24 13.09
C LYS A 192 5.46 19.71 12.25
N SER A 193 5.40 19.33 10.98
CA SER A 193 4.55 19.99 9.98
C SER A 193 3.44 19.08 9.40
N PHE A 194 3.58 17.74 9.47
CA PHE A 194 2.55 16.84 8.98
C PHE A 194 1.36 16.78 9.94
N GLN A 195 0.15 16.97 9.40
CA GLN A 195 -1.06 17.05 10.19
C GLN A 195 -1.66 15.67 10.46
N VAL A 196 -1.74 15.30 11.72
CA VAL A 196 -2.38 14.04 12.14
C VAL A 196 -3.89 14.13 11.96
N THR A 197 -4.44 13.29 11.08
CA THR A 197 -5.88 13.27 10.78
C THR A 197 -6.71 12.71 11.95
N SER A 198 -8.00 13.06 12.01
CA SER A 198 -8.94 12.47 12.98
C SER A 198 -9.08 10.96 12.78
N ARG A 199 -8.98 10.49 11.54
CA ARG A 199 -9.03 9.08 11.18
C ARG A 199 -7.85 8.31 11.80
N TYR A 200 -6.64 8.85 11.71
CA TYR A 200 -5.45 8.27 12.35
C TYR A 200 -5.62 8.19 13.88
N LYS A 201 -6.08 9.26 14.52
CA LYS A 201 -6.34 9.29 15.98
C LYS A 201 -7.34 8.22 16.40
N ASN A 202 -8.39 7.99 15.63
CA ASN A 202 -9.41 6.99 15.93
C ASN A 202 -8.86 5.56 15.77
N LEU A 203 -8.06 5.31 14.75
CA LEU A 203 -7.49 3.97 14.50
C LEU A 203 -6.44 3.58 15.56
N LEU A 204 -5.66 4.54 16.06
CA LEU A 204 -4.76 4.30 17.19
C LEU A 204 -5.49 3.84 18.46
N LYS A 205 -6.69 4.35 18.72
CA LYS A 205 -7.52 3.91 19.86
C LYS A 205 -7.93 2.45 19.72
N ILE A 206 -8.24 2.00 18.49
CA ILE A 206 -8.67 0.63 18.22
C ILE A 206 -7.48 -0.36 18.33
N ASN A 207 -6.30 0.01 17.83
CA ASN A 207 -5.13 -0.88 17.82
C ASN A 207 -4.52 -1.16 19.21
N LYS A 208 -4.75 -0.31 20.20
CA LYS A 208 -4.31 -0.56 21.59
C LYS A 208 -4.91 -1.83 22.21
N THR A 209 -5.97 -2.40 21.61
CA THR A 209 -6.68 -3.58 22.12
C THR A 209 -6.33 -4.87 21.40
N LYS A 210 -5.50 -4.84 20.34
CA LYS A 210 -5.11 -6.07 19.61
C LYS A 210 -4.15 -6.91 20.46
N ARG A 211 -4.52 -8.16 20.72
CA ARG A 211 -3.62 -9.18 21.29
C ARG A 211 -2.56 -9.55 20.26
N LYS A 212 -1.30 -9.61 20.67
CA LYS A 212 -0.24 -10.26 19.88
C LYS A 212 -0.59 -11.73 19.72
N ALA A 213 -0.32 -12.28 18.53
CA ALA A 213 -0.46 -13.72 18.32
C ALA A 213 0.50 -14.49 19.25
N ASP A 214 0.02 -15.59 19.84
CA ASP A 214 0.90 -16.49 20.61
C ASP A 214 1.64 -17.41 19.63
N LEU A 215 2.93 -17.13 19.41
CA LEU A 215 3.77 -17.88 18.50
C LEU A 215 4.57 -19.01 19.19
N LYS A 216 4.49 -19.15 20.50
CA LYS A 216 5.34 -20.09 21.28
C LYS A 216 5.13 -21.56 20.90
N SER A 217 3.95 -21.90 20.39
CA SER A 217 3.62 -23.28 19.98
C SER A 217 3.97 -23.60 18.51
N ILE A 218 4.53 -22.64 17.76
CA ILE A 218 4.77 -22.80 16.34
C ILE A 218 6.17 -23.33 16.07
N ASN A 219 6.27 -24.51 15.44
CA ASN A 219 7.54 -25.02 14.93
C ASN A 219 7.83 -24.44 13.53
N ILE A 220 8.50 -23.30 13.49
CA ILE A 220 8.79 -22.59 12.24
C ILE A 220 9.72 -23.37 11.31
N ILE A 221 10.60 -24.24 11.82
CA ILE A 221 11.54 -25.04 11.01
C ILE A 221 10.77 -25.91 10.05
N GLN A 222 9.72 -26.60 10.51
CA GLN A 222 8.87 -27.42 9.65
C GLN A 222 8.26 -26.64 8.47
N TYR A 223 7.90 -25.36 8.65
CA TYR A 223 7.35 -24.53 7.58
C TYR A 223 8.43 -24.05 6.60
N HIS A 224 9.66 -23.85 7.05
CA HIS A 224 10.79 -23.56 6.16
C HIS A 224 11.13 -24.74 5.27
N ASP A 225 11.15 -25.96 5.82
CA ASP A 225 11.43 -27.17 5.06
C ASP A 225 10.37 -27.36 3.96
N LEU A 226 9.08 -27.28 4.28
CA LEU A 226 7.97 -27.36 3.33
C LEU A 226 7.98 -26.25 2.26
N TYR A 227 8.62 -25.12 2.52
CA TYR A 227 8.71 -24.03 1.55
C TYR A 227 9.82 -24.26 0.52
N ASN A 228 10.88 -24.97 0.92
CA ASN A 228 12.05 -25.26 0.08
C ASN A 228 11.88 -26.54 -0.78
N GLU A 229 10.89 -27.38 -0.51
CA GLU A 229 10.45 -28.47 -1.36
C GLU A 229 9.61 -27.98 -2.57
#